data_f17a8de6a575ea59e8f5023ce0625233
#
_entry.id   f17a8de6a575ea59e8f5023ce0625233
#
_cell.length_a   1.000
_cell.length_b   1.000
_cell.length_c   1.000
_cell.angle_alpha   90.00
_cell.angle_beta   90.00
_cell.angle_gamma   90.00
#
_symmetry.space_group_name_H-M   'P 1'
#
loop_
_entity.id
_entity.type
_entity.pdbx_description
1 polymer ?
#
loop_
_entity_poly.entity_id
_entity_poly.type
_entity_poly.pdbx_seq_one_letter_code
_entity_poly.pdbx_strand_id
1 'polypeptide(L)'
;MEYKIIDEFCGFAKTLFPHCLENWLWHYCPRKTKQGEFNKYNYQMTHMVYSPLEGYSNVWSDAEPIVSAINHHAEISAFRRVKANLQLVQPERVYSDFHYDYGNGEVGDSNMWVGIYYLNTNDGY
;
A
#
# COMPACT_ATOMS: atom_id res chain seq x y z
N MET A 1 -7.79 8.17 -16.81
CA MET A 1 -7.47 7.91 -15.39
C MET A 1 -7.17 9.25 -14.74
N GLU A 2 -7.86 9.58 -13.69
CA GLU A 2 -7.60 10.79 -12.91
C GLU A 2 -6.68 10.42 -11.75
N TYR A 3 -5.64 11.25 -11.50
CA TYR A 3 -4.75 11.06 -10.35
C TYR A 3 -4.41 12.41 -9.73
N LYS A 4 -4.09 12.39 -8.45
CA LYS A 4 -3.66 13.57 -7.68
C LYS A 4 -2.41 13.20 -6.89
N ILE A 5 -1.39 14.06 -6.98
CA ILE A 5 -0.20 13.98 -6.16
C ILE A 5 -0.34 15.01 -5.03
N ILE A 6 -0.10 14.60 -3.81
CA ILE A 6 -0.19 15.45 -2.63
C ILE A 6 1.16 15.38 -1.91
N ASP A 7 1.94 16.43 -2.04
CA ASP A 7 3.18 16.58 -1.29
C ASP A 7 2.87 16.96 0.16
N GLU A 8 3.75 16.54 1.07
CA GLU A 8 3.61 16.83 2.52
C GLU A 8 2.22 16.43 3.09
N PHE A 9 1.72 15.28 2.62
CA PHE A 9 0.39 14.79 2.98
C PHE A 9 0.17 14.74 4.50
N CYS A 10 1.11 14.17 5.24
CA CYS A 10 1.13 14.19 6.71
C CYS A 10 2.54 13.92 7.24
N GLY A 11 2.82 14.39 8.45
CA GLY A 11 4.15 14.33 9.04
C GLY A 11 4.55 13.01 9.71
N PHE A 12 3.78 11.93 9.52
CA PHE A 12 3.97 10.67 10.27
C PHE A 12 5.06 9.74 9.69
N ALA A 13 5.49 9.95 8.44
CA ALA A 13 6.41 9.06 7.76
C ALA A 13 7.73 8.85 8.51
N LYS A 14 8.32 9.92 9.01
CA LYS A 14 9.65 9.89 9.67
C LYS A 14 9.66 9.03 10.93
N THR A 15 8.57 9.01 11.68
CA THR A 15 8.45 8.21 12.91
C THR A 15 7.91 6.83 12.64
N LEU A 16 6.98 6.71 11.70
CA LEU A 16 6.33 5.45 11.40
C LEU A 16 7.26 4.48 10.63
N PHE A 17 8.09 4.98 9.73
CA PHE A 17 8.94 4.11 8.91
C PHE A 17 9.86 3.20 9.74
N PRO A 18 10.72 3.71 10.64
CA PRO A 18 11.54 2.83 11.47
C PRO A 18 10.70 1.94 12.39
N HIS A 19 9.60 2.45 12.94
CA HIS A 19 8.70 1.69 13.79
C HIS A 19 8.10 0.48 13.07
N CYS A 20 7.64 0.67 11.83
CA CYS A 20 7.10 -0.43 11.01
C CYS A 20 8.15 -1.52 10.76
N LEU A 21 9.39 -1.13 10.46
CA LEU A 21 10.45 -2.10 10.18
C LEU A 21 10.77 -2.96 11.40
N GLU A 22 10.76 -2.38 12.59
CA GLU A 22 11.16 -3.05 13.82
C GLU A 22 10.03 -3.84 14.48
N ASN A 23 8.79 -3.41 14.32
CA ASN A 23 7.70 -3.90 15.16
C ASN A 23 6.55 -4.57 14.40
N TRP A 24 6.42 -4.36 13.08
CA TRP A 24 5.35 -4.98 12.33
C TRP A 24 5.73 -6.38 11.85
N LEU A 25 4.77 -7.28 11.82
CA LEU A 25 4.94 -8.59 11.20
C LEU A 25 4.83 -8.46 9.68
N TRP A 26 5.86 -8.91 8.98
CA TRP A 26 5.91 -8.87 7.54
C TRP A 26 5.76 -10.26 6.94
N HIS A 27 4.81 -10.41 6.02
CA HIS A 27 4.56 -11.66 5.32
C HIS A 27 5.26 -11.64 3.96
N TYR A 28 5.98 -12.69 3.65
CA TYR A 28 6.65 -12.84 2.38
C TYR A 28 5.62 -13.14 1.27
N CYS A 29 5.61 -12.28 0.24
CA CYS A 29 4.83 -12.44 -0.98
C CYS A 29 5.79 -12.71 -2.15
N PRO A 30 5.85 -13.94 -2.69
CA PRO A 30 6.79 -14.29 -3.75
C PRO A 30 6.50 -13.61 -5.09
N ARG A 31 5.30 -13.02 -5.22
CA ARG A 31 4.87 -12.29 -6.42
C ARG A 31 4.12 -11.03 -6.03
N LYS A 32 4.42 -9.93 -6.71
CA LYS A 32 3.67 -8.68 -6.52
C LYS A 32 2.27 -8.73 -7.10
N THR A 33 2.08 -9.51 -8.17
CA THR A 33 0.80 -9.72 -8.83
C THR A 33 0.50 -11.21 -8.97
N LYS A 34 -0.78 -11.59 -8.96
CA LYS A 34 -1.20 -12.99 -9.10
C LYS A 34 -0.85 -13.60 -10.46
N GLN A 35 -0.72 -12.77 -11.49
CA GLN A 35 -0.53 -13.19 -12.89
C GLN A 35 0.92 -13.01 -13.37
N GLY A 36 1.79 -12.40 -12.56
CA GLY A 36 3.17 -12.16 -12.94
C GLY A 36 3.98 -13.45 -13.08
N GLU A 37 4.91 -13.48 -14.03
CA GLU A 37 5.91 -14.54 -14.10
C GLU A 37 6.74 -14.56 -12.80
N PHE A 38 7.18 -15.74 -12.41
CA PHE A 38 8.08 -15.87 -11.28
C PHE A 38 9.42 -15.23 -11.65
N ASN A 39 9.76 -14.15 -10.96
CA ASN A 39 11.07 -13.54 -10.97
C ASN A 39 11.58 -13.50 -9.54
N LYS A 40 12.77 -14.00 -9.29
CA LYS A 40 13.39 -14.04 -7.95
C LYS A 40 13.52 -12.68 -7.28
N TYR A 41 13.44 -11.59 -8.04
CA TYR A 41 13.46 -10.22 -7.52
C TYR A 41 12.07 -9.57 -7.43
N ASN A 42 11.04 -10.21 -7.98
CA ASN A 42 9.67 -9.68 -7.99
C ASN A 42 8.88 -10.12 -6.75
N TYR A 43 9.45 -9.97 -5.59
CA TYR A 43 8.79 -10.25 -4.32
C TYR A 43 8.59 -8.97 -3.51
N GLN A 44 7.75 -9.04 -2.53
CA GLN A 44 7.57 -7.99 -1.52
C GLN A 44 7.20 -8.62 -0.18
N MET A 45 7.42 -7.87 0.88
CA MET A 45 6.85 -8.17 2.19
C MET A 45 5.58 -7.36 2.36
N THR A 46 4.56 -7.93 2.96
CA THR A 46 3.27 -7.26 3.15
C THR A 46 2.76 -7.39 4.58
N HIS A 47 1.99 -6.40 5.01
CA HIS A 47 1.18 -6.48 6.21
C HIS A 47 -0.24 -5.97 5.89
N MET A 48 -1.26 -6.80 6.15
CA MET A 48 -2.64 -6.39 6.03
C MET A 48 -3.05 -5.64 7.29
N VAL A 49 -3.23 -4.33 7.18
CA VAL A 49 -3.62 -3.46 8.29
C VAL A 49 -5.12 -3.54 8.55
N TYR A 50 -5.88 -3.56 7.46
CA TYR A 50 -7.34 -3.71 7.50
C TYR A 50 -7.87 -4.38 6.24
N SER A 51 -8.79 -5.29 6.40
CA SER A 51 -9.68 -5.78 5.35
C SER A 51 -11.05 -6.13 5.93
N PRO A 52 -12.13 -6.10 5.11
CA PRO A 52 -13.46 -6.51 5.59
C PRO A 52 -13.52 -7.97 6.09
N LEU A 53 -12.65 -8.82 5.57
CA LEU A 53 -12.60 -10.23 5.93
C LEU A 53 -11.87 -10.47 7.25
N GLU A 54 -10.74 -9.80 7.46
CA GLU A 54 -9.84 -10.02 8.62
C GLU A 54 -10.05 -9.00 9.73
N GLY A 55 -10.73 -7.87 9.42
CA GLY A 55 -10.89 -6.76 10.33
C GLY A 55 -9.61 -5.93 10.48
N TYR A 56 -9.47 -5.28 11.62
CA TYR A 56 -8.32 -4.45 11.95
C TYR A 56 -7.20 -5.29 12.55
N SER A 57 -5.98 -5.12 12.05
CA SER A 57 -4.81 -5.75 12.67
C SER A 57 -4.39 -5.01 13.94
N ASN A 58 -3.47 -5.62 14.69
CA ASN A 58 -2.90 -5.04 15.90
C ASN A 58 -2.07 -3.76 15.66
N VAL A 59 -1.74 -3.45 14.41
CA VAL A 59 -0.99 -2.23 14.03
C VAL A 59 -1.89 -1.12 13.49
N TRP A 60 -3.21 -1.28 13.57
CA TRP A 60 -4.16 -0.28 13.09
C TRP A 60 -3.91 1.10 13.71
N SER A 61 -3.66 1.16 15.02
CA SER A 61 -3.41 2.42 15.72
C SER A 61 -2.19 3.20 15.19
N ASP A 62 -1.21 2.50 14.63
CA ASP A 62 -0.05 3.12 14.00
C ASP A 62 -0.39 3.73 12.63
N ALA A 63 -1.27 3.08 11.88
CA ALA A 63 -1.68 3.49 10.54
C ALA A 63 -2.85 4.50 10.54
N GLU A 64 -3.68 4.50 11.58
CA GLU A 64 -4.89 5.32 11.67
C GLU A 64 -4.66 6.82 11.42
N PRO A 65 -3.59 7.46 11.94
CA PRO A 65 -3.34 8.87 11.67
C PRO A 65 -3.17 9.18 10.18
N ILE A 66 -2.53 8.28 9.41
CA ILE A 66 -2.37 8.43 7.96
C ILE A 66 -3.73 8.26 7.27
N VAL A 67 -4.45 7.22 7.64
CA VAL A 67 -5.77 6.91 7.08
C VAL A 67 -6.74 8.05 7.35
N SER A 68 -6.73 8.61 8.56
CA SER A 68 -7.56 9.76 8.92
C SER A 68 -7.19 11.02 8.15
N ALA A 69 -5.91 11.24 7.85
CA ALA A 69 -5.46 12.38 7.07
C ALA A 69 -6.02 12.38 5.63
N ILE A 70 -6.36 11.22 5.08
CA ILE A 70 -6.98 11.12 3.75
C ILE A 70 -8.31 11.87 3.70
N ASN A 71 -9.08 11.86 4.79
CA ASN A 71 -10.38 12.53 4.85
C ASN A 71 -10.29 14.06 4.68
N HIS A 72 -9.11 14.65 4.87
CA HIS A 72 -8.89 16.07 4.58
C HIS A 72 -8.74 16.35 3.07
N HIS A 73 -8.51 15.34 2.27
CA HIS A 73 -8.22 15.46 0.85
C HIS A 73 -9.31 14.84 -0.04
N ALA A 74 -10.07 13.88 0.49
CA ALA A 74 -11.14 13.20 -0.21
C ALA A 74 -12.21 12.73 0.77
N GLU A 75 -13.47 12.83 0.37
CA GLU A 75 -14.56 12.21 1.14
C GLU A 75 -14.53 10.70 0.97
N ILE A 76 -14.23 10.00 2.06
CA ILE A 76 -14.16 8.55 2.08
C ILE A 76 -15.26 8.01 2.98
N SER A 77 -16.17 7.26 2.40
CA SER A 77 -17.26 6.61 3.14
C SER A 77 -16.88 5.29 3.77
N ALA A 78 -15.97 4.55 3.14
CA ALA A 78 -15.49 3.26 3.65
C ALA A 78 -14.13 2.87 3.04
N PHE A 79 -13.34 2.10 3.78
CA PHE A 79 -12.13 1.48 3.28
C PHE A 79 -12.41 0.05 2.86
N ARG A 80 -11.95 -0.32 1.68
CA ARG A 80 -11.96 -1.72 1.25
C ARG A 80 -10.74 -2.49 1.77
N ARG A 81 -9.61 -1.82 1.85
CA ARG A 81 -8.37 -2.43 2.31
C ARG A 81 -7.36 -1.34 2.69
N VAL A 82 -6.62 -1.59 3.73
CA VAL A 82 -5.40 -0.87 4.07
C VAL A 82 -4.28 -1.88 4.19
N LYS A 83 -3.26 -1.76 3.34
CA LYS A 83 -2.15 -2.70 3.26
C LYS A 83 -0.84 -1.94 3.20
N ALA A 84 0.15 -2.40 3.96
CA ALA A 84 1.52 -1.95 3.84
C ALA A 84 2.33 -2.91 2.96
N ASN A 85 3.18 -2.34 2.11
CA ASN A 85 4.13 -3.08 1.28
C ASN A 85 5.54 -2.63 1.65
N LEU A 86 6.42 -3.59 1.89
CA LEU A 86 7.84 -3.37 2.10
C LEU A 86 8.59 -4.02 0.94
N GLN A 87 9.31 -3.20 0.19
CA GLN A 87 10.19 -3.66 -0.87
C GLN A 87 11.64 -3.47 -0.42
N LEU A 88 12.40 -4.54 -0.47
CA LEU A 88 13.82 -4.50 -0.17
C LEU A 88 14.60 -4.04 -1.40
N VAL A 89 15.78 -3.47 -1.17
CA VAL A 89 16.70 -3.09 -2.25
C VAL A 89 17.01 -4.31 -3.11
N GLN A 90 16.89 -4.15 -4.41
CA GLN A 90 17.17 -5.18 -5.40
C GLN A 90 18.39 -4.79 -6.23
N PRO A 91 19.17 -5.76 -6.74
CA PRO A 91 20.35 -5.48 -7.54
C PRO A 91 20.01 -4.86 -8.91
N GLU A 92 18.79 -5.03 -9.36
CA GLU A 92 18.29 -4.50 -10.62
C GLU A 92 16.82 -4.08 -10.48
N ARG A 93 16.36 -3.17 -11.33
CA ARG A 93 14.97 -2.76 -11.37
C ARG A 93 14.09 -3.88 -11.89
N VAL A 94 12.99 -4.12 -11.19
CA VAL A 94 11.97 -5.08 -11.61
C VAL A 94 10.71 -4.31 -11.99
N TYR A 95 10.32 -4.42 -13.23
CA TYR A 95 9.08 -3.85 -13.73
C TYR A 95 7.96 -4.86 -13.58
N SER A 96 6.83 -4.40 -13.06
CA SER A 96 5.61 -5.18 -13.00
C SER A 96 4.62 -4.68 -14.04
N ASP A 97 3.82 -5.58 -14.59
CA ASP A 97 2.74 -5.20 -15.47
C ASP A 97 1.68 -4.37 -14.74
N PHE A 98 0.96 -3.56 -15.49
CA PHE A 98 -0.22 -2.87 -14.96
C PHE A 98 -1.24 -3.90 -14.49
N HIS A 99 -1.82 -3.66 -13.33
CA HIS A 99 -2.83 -4.52 -12.75
C HIS A 99 -3.88 -3.70 -12.00
N TYR A 100 -5.00 -4.33 -11.73
CA TYR A 100 -6.04 -3.77 -10.89
C TYR A 100 -5.90 -4.35 -9.48
N ASP A 101 -5.95 -3.50 -8.48
CA ASP A 101 -5.93 -3.93 -7.07
C ASP A 101 -7.22 -4.63 -6.67
N TYR A 102 -8.31 -4.29 -7.33
CA TYR A 102 -9.64 -4.87 -7.13
C TYR A 102 -10.38 -5.05 -8.46
N GLY A 103 -11.17 -6.12 -8.52
CA GLY A 103 -11.97 -6.42 -9.70
C GLY A 103 -11.17 -7.00 -10.86
N ASN A 104 -11.86 -7.22 -11.97
CA ASN A 104 -11.29 -7.75 -13.21
C ASN A 104 -11.06 -6.66 -14.26
N GLY A 105 -10.98 -5.39 -13.84
CA GLY A 105 -10.94 -4.27 -14.77
C GLY A 105 -12.30 -3.94 -15.40
N GLU A 106 -13.36 -4.59 -14.96
CA GLU A 106 -14.70 -4.22 -15.34
C GLU A 106 -15.05 -2.85 -14.76
N VAL A 107 -15.52 -1.97 -15.62
CA VAL A 107 -15.92 -0.59 -15.33
C VAL A 107 -17.16 -0.62 -14.44
N GLY A 108 -16.98 -0.93 -13.17
CA GLY A 108 -18.10 -1.07 -12.25
C GLY A 108 -18.03 -0.19 -10.98
N ASP A 109 -16.82 0.16 -10.55
CA ASP A 109 -16.62 0.96 -9.34
C ASP A 109 -15.97 2.30 -9.68
N SER A 110 -16.70 3.17 -10.39
CA SER A 110 -16.29 4.56 -10.68
C SER A 110 -15.99 5.41 -9.44
N ASN A 111 -16.35 4.91 -8.26
CA ASN A 111 -16.20 5.59 -6.98
C ASN A 111 -15.08 5.01 -6.11
N MET A 112 -14.26 4.11 -6.63
CA MET A 112 -13.15 3.54 -5.88
C MET A 112 -11.85 4.28 -6.16
N TRP A 113 -11.17 4.68 -5.10
CA TRP A 113 -9.86 5.32 -5.14
C TRP A 113 -8.79 4.41 -4.56
N VAL A 114 -7.62 4.46 -5.14
CA VAL A 114 -6.41 3.83 -4.59
C VAL A 114 -5.46 4.95 -4.18
N GLY A 115 -5.10 4.97 -2.89
CA GLY A 115 -4.10 5.88 -2.35
C GLY A 115 -2.80 5.13 -2.04
N ILE A 116 -1.67 5.73 -2.37
CA ILE A 116 -0.35 5.22 -1.99
C ILE A 116 0.34 6.29 -1.17
N TYR A 117 0.73 5.95 0.04
CA TYR A 117 1.52 6.81 0.91
C TYR A 117 2.93 6.25 1.08
N TYR A 118 3.91 6.99 0.62
CA TYR A 118 5.31 6.61 0.72
C TYR A 118 5.88 7.02 2.07
N LEU A 119 6.39 6.07 2.84
CA LEU A 119 6.97 6.30 4.16
C LEU A 119 8.44 6.75 4.11
N ASN A 120 9.11 6.51 3.00
CA ASN A 120 10.50 6.88 2.80
C ASN A 120 10.75 7.34 1.36
N THR A 121 11.88 8.02 1.18
CA THR A 121 12.39 8.32 -0.17
C THR A 121 12.87 7.04 -0.82
N ASN A 122 12.43 6.80 -2.05
CA ASN A 122 12.82 5.64 -2.84
C ASN A 122 12.84 6.02 -4.32
N ASP A 123 13.45 5.19 -5.12
CA ASP A 123 13.52 5.30 -6.58
C ASP A 123 12.58 4.32 -7.30
N GLY A 124 11.66 3.73 -6.56
CA GLY A 124 10.60 2.88 -7.07
C GLY A 124 9.46 3.66 -7.70
N TYR A 125 8.60 2.95 -8.45
CA TYR A 125 7.39 3.48 -9.06
C TYR A 125 6.16 2.93 -8.35
#